data_a909d2372e4f31b345d9ee88a3f5a094
#
_entry.id   a909d2372e4f31b345d9ee88a3f5a094
#
_cell.length_a   1.000
_cell.length_b   1.000
_cell.length_c   1.000
_cell.angle_alpha   90.00
_cell.angle_beta   90.00
_cell.angle_gamma   90.00
#
_symmetry.space_group_name_H-M   'P 1'
#
loop_
_entity.id
_entity.type
_entity.pdbx_description
1 polymer ?
#
loop_
_entity_poly.entity_id
_entity_poly.type
_entity_poly.pdbx_seq_one_letter_code
_entity_poly.pdbx_strand_id
1 'polypeptide(L)'
;MPIERIHCGPRMSQAVIHNDTVYLAGQVASGARGASVTEQAKDILARIDALLAEAGSDKTRLLTATIWLVDMASFAEMNRVWEAWVATGAAPARATVASPQLVSPDYNIEIAVTAARS
;
A
#
# COMPACT_ATOMS: atom_id res chain seq x y z
N MET A 1 5.57 -0.81 -25.50
CA MET A 1 4.93 0.23 -24.68
C MET A 1 5.94 0.83 -23.73
N PRO A 2 5.97 2.13 -23.56
CA PRO A 2 6.92 2.74 -22.65
C PRO A 2 6.60 2.37 -21.20
N ILE A 3 7.63 2.36 -20.37
CA ILE A 3 7.50 2.17 -18.93
C ILE A 3 7.68 3.54 -18.29
N GLU A 4 6.68 3.97 -17.52
CA GLU A 4 6.74 5.21 -16.75
C GLU A 4 7.12 4.89 -15.32
N ARG A 5 7.99 5.71 -14.72
CA ARG A 5 8.43 5.54 -13.35
C ARG A 5 8.21 6.82 -12.56
N ILE A 6 7.69 6.69 -11.35
CA ILE A 6 7.41 7.82 -10.47
C ILE A 6 8.34 7.73 -9.27
N HIS A 7 9.00 8.84 -8.95
CA HIS A 7 9.97 8.92 -7.85
C HIS A 7 11.04 7.84 -7.94
N CYS A 8 11.65 7.73 -9.13
CA CYS A 8 12.73 6.77 -9.37
C CYS A 8 14.00 7.22 -8.65
N GLY A 9 14.52 6.36 -7.79
CA GLY A 9 15.78 6.56 -7.09
C GLY A 9 16.81 5.50 -7.50
N PRO A 10 17.95 5.45 -6.81
CA PRO A 10 19.00 4.49 -7.16
C PRO A 10 18.64 3.04 -6.87
N ARG A 11 17.64 2.78 -6.01
CA ARG A 11 17.25 1.42 -5.64
C ARG A 11 15.89 1.01 -6.17
N MET A 12 14.96 1.96 -6.31
CA MET A 12 13.58 1.64 -6.64
C MET A 12 12.82 2.86 -7.11
N SER A 13 11.66 2.61 -7.71
CA SER A 13 10.64 3.62 -7.98
C SER A 13 9.48 3.43 -7.02
N GLN A 14 8.79 4.50 -6.64
CA GLN A 14 7.60 4.39 -5.80
C GLN A 14 6.41 3.82 -6.59
N ALA A 15 6.36 4.11 -7.89
CA ALA A 15 5.36 3.53 -8.76
C ALA A 15 5.96 3.27 -10.14
N VAL A 16 5.46 2.22 -10.79
CA VAL A 16 5.80 1.89 -12.18
C VAL A 16 4.49 1.69 -12.92
N ILE A 17 4.38 2.28 -14.11
CA ILE A 17 3.19 2.16 -14.94
C ILE A 17 3.60 1.51 -16.26
N HIS A 18 2.91 0.44 -16.61
CA HIS A 18 3.12 -0.28 -17.86
C HIS A 18 1.78 -0.81 -18.36
N ASN A 19 1.42 -0.49 -19.60
CA ASN A 19 0.15 -0.91 -20.24
C ASN A 19 -1.04 -0.55 -19.40
N ASP A 20 -1.38 0.38 -18.84
CA ASP A 20 -2.56 0.70 -17.99
C ASP A 20 -2.57 0.00 -16.64
N THR A 21 -1.45 -0.62 -16.23
CA THR A 21 -1.33 -1.17 -14.88
C THR A 21 -0.33 -0.34 -14.08
N VAL A 22 -0.73 0.03 -12.88
CA VAL A 22 0.09 0.75 -11.92
C VAL A 22 0.57 -0.23 -10.86
N TYR A 23 1.89 -0.28 -10.65
CA TYR A 23 2.51 -1.11 -9.62
C TYR A 23 3.12 -0.17 -8.58
N LEU A 24 2.61 -0.20 -7.36
CA LEU A 24 3.20 0.59 -6.28
C LEU A 24 4.21 -0.26 -5.50
N ALA A 25 5.30 0.36 -5.11
CA ALA A 25 6.21 -0.24 -4.14
C ALA A 25 5.51 -0.41 -2.80
N GLY A 26 6.00 -1.33 -1.97
CA GLY A 26 5.49 -1.49 -0.62
C GLY A 26 5.67 -0.20 0.16
N GLN A 27 4.60 0.25 0.82
CA GLN A 27 4.61 1.48 1.60
C GLN A 27 4.67 1.17 3.08
N VAL A 28 5.51 1.90 3.79
CA VAL A 28 5.64 1.85 5.25
C VAL A 28 5.28 3.21 5.83
N ALA A 29 4.93 3.22 7.10
CA ALA A 29 4.38 4.40 7.77
C ALA A 29 5.47 5.36 8.24
N SER A 30 6.22 5.96 7.32
CA SER A 30 7.32 6.86 7.69
C SER A 30 6.84 8.14 8.39
N GLY A 31 5.56 8.49 8.27
CA GLY A 31 4.95 9.60 9.01
C GLY A 31 4.34 9.19 10.34
N ALA A 32 4.36 7.89 10.70
CA ALA A 32 3.76 7.37 11.92
C ALA A 32 4.67 6.31 12.56
N ARG A 33 5.98 6.55 12.57
CA ARG A 33 6.98 5.60 13.11
C ARG A 33 6.69 5.33 14.59
N GLY A 34 6.71 4.05 14.95
CA GLY A 34 6.50 3.62 16.34
C GLY A 34 5.06 3.77 16.83
N ALA A 35 4.14 4.24 16.00
CA ALA A 35 2.74 4.39 16.36
C ALA A 35 2.00 3.04 16.31
N SER A 36 0.72 3.05 16.68
CA SER A 36 -0.13 1.86 16.61
C SER A 36 -0.31 1.39 15.16
N VAL A 37 -0.74 0.13 14.99
CA VAL A 37 -1.09 -0.39 13.66
C VAL A 37 -2.19 0.46 13.03
N THR A 38 -3.16 0.94 13.81
CA THR A 38 -4.21 1.84 13.32
C THR A 38 -3.60 3.09 12.67
N GLU A 39 -2.72 3.79 13.38
CA GLU A 39 -2.12 5.02 12.87
C GLU A 39 -1.15 4.75 11.71
N GLN A 40 -0.39 3.65 11.79
CA GLN A 40 0.49 3.27 10.69
C GLN A 40 -0.29 2.92 9.43
N ALA A 41 -1.36 2.15 9.55
CA ALA A 41 -2.20 1.80 8.40
C ALA A 41 -2.81 3.04 7.76
N LYS A 42 -3.30 3.99 8.55
CA LYS A 42 -3.85 5.25 8.02
C LYS A 42 -2.79 6.04 7.24
N ASP A 43 -1.58 6.14 7.76
CA ASP A 43 -0.48 6.84 7.09
C ASP A 43 -0.15 6.17 5.76
N ILE A 44 -0.05 4.84 5.75
CA ILE A 44 0.25 4.07 4.55
C ILE A 44 -0.84 4.26 3.49
N LEU A 45 -2.11 4.16 3.87
CA LEU A 45 -3.22 4.27 2.92
C LEU A 45 -3.32 5.68 2.33
N ALA A 46 -2.98 6.71 3.10
CA ALA A 46 -2.88 8.07 2.58
C ALA A 46 -1.74 8.20 1.54
N ARG A 47 -0.62 7.53 1.77
CA ARG A 47 0.50 7.49 0.80
C ARG A 47 0.09 6.78 -0.47
N ILE A 48 -0.63 5.68 -0.34
CA ILE A 48 -1.16 4.93 -1.49
C ILE A 48 -2.11 5.79 -2.29
N ASP A 49 -3.04 6.50 -1.64
CA ASP A 49 -3.95 7.42 -2.32
C ASP A 49 -3.18 8.46 -3.14
N ALA A 50 -2.15 9.06 -2.56
CA ALA A 50 -1.35 10.09 -3.22
C ALA A 50 -0.59 9.53 -4.43
N LEU A 51 0.03 8.36 -4.28
CA LEU A 51 0.78 7.73 -5.38
C LEU A 51 -0.15 7.29 -6.51
N LEU A 52 -1.31 6.75 -6.19
CA LEU A 52 -2.30 6.38 -7.21
C LEU A 52 -2.75 7.62 -7.99
N ALA A 53 -3.00 8.74 -7.31
CA ALA A 53 -3.37 9.99 -7.97
C ALA A 53 -2.27 10.47 -8.92
N GLU A 54 -1.02 10.44 -8.49
CA GLU A 54 0.11 10.80 -9.35
C GLU A 54 0.20 9.89 -10.58
N ALA A 55 -0.15 8.62 -10.43
CA ALA A 55 -0.11 7.64 -11.51
C ALA A 55 -1.34 7.69 -12.41
N GLY A 56 -2.32 8.55 -12.15
CA GLY A 56 -3.53 8.65 -12.93
C GLY A 56 -4.57 7.59 -12.60
N SER A 57 -4.57 7.09 -11.35
CA SER A 57 -5.51 6.10 -10.87
C SER A 57 -6.12 6.53 -9.55
N ASP A 58 -6.87 5.66 -8.91
CA ASP A 58 -7.46 5.87 -7.59
C ASP A 58 -7.85 4.52 -6.98
N LYS A 59 -8.27 4.55 -5.72
CA LYS A 59 -8.57 3.31 -4.98
C LYS A 59 -9.80 2.54 -5.50
N THR A 60 -10.63 3.14 -6.36
CA THR A 60 -11.74 2.41 -6.98
C THR A 60 -11.26 1.45 -8.07
N ARG A 61 -10.00 1.54 -8.45
CA ARG A 61 -9.39 0.76 -9.54
C ARG A 61 -8.34 -0.22 -9.05
N LEU A 62 -8.31 -0.52 -7.76
CA LEU A 62 -7.36 -1.48 -7.20
C LEU A 62 -7.58 -2.87 -7.79
N LEU A 63 -6.48 -3.55 -8.11
CA LEU A 63 -6.49 -4.90 -8.63
C LEU A 63 -6.07 -5.90 -7.55
N THR A 64 -4.92 -5.67 -6.93
CA THR A 64 -4.41 -6.54 -5.88
C THR A 64 -3.83 -5.73 -4.73
N ALA A 65 -3.78 -6.34 -3.55
CA ALA A 65 -3.09 -5.78 -2.40
C ALA A 65 -2.42 -6.92 -1.62
N THR A 66 -1.22 -6.64 -1.11
CA THR A 66 -0.54 -7.53 -0.17
C THR A 66 -0.24 -6.72 1.08
N ILE A 67 -0.59 -7.27 2.23
CA ILE A 67 -0.36 -6.65 3.52
C ILE A 67 0.58 -7.55 4.32
N TRP A 68 1.67 -6.99 4.82
CA TRP A 68 2.60 -7.66 5.73
C TRP A 68 2.40 -7.11 7.13
N LEU A 69 2.18 -8.00 8.10
CA LEU A 69 2.05 -7.65 9.52
C LEU A 69 3.19 -8.31 10.29
N VAL A 70 3.84 -7.55 11.15
CA VAL A 70 4.87 -8.11 12.04
C VAL A 70 4.22 -9.04 13.06
N ASP A 71 3.01 -8.69 13.55
CA ASP A 71 2.26 -9.50 14.49
C ASP A 71 0.85 -9.73 13.96
N MET A 72 0.49 -10.98 13.68
CA MET A 72 -0.83 -11.32 13.15
C MET A 72 -1.95 -11.07 14.17
N ALA A 73 -1.63 -10.87 15.45
CA ALA A 73 -2.62 -10.46 16.44
C ALA A 73 -3.23 -9.09 16.12
N SER A 74 -2.57 -8.27 15.29
CA SER A 74 -3.10 -6.98 14.85
C SER A 74 -3.99 -7.06 13.60
N PHE A 75 -4.34 -8.26 13.13
CA PHE A 75 -5.14 -8.46 11.92
C PHE A 75 -6.49 -7.75 11.99
N ALA A 76 -7.23 -7.90 13.09
CA ALA A 76 -8.53 -7.27 13.25
C ALA A 76 -8.42 -5.74 13.31
N GLU A 77 -7.40 -5.21 13.97
CA GLU A 77 -7.15 -3.78 14.04
C GLU A 77 -6.86 -3.20 12.66
N MET A 78 -6.01 -3.87 11.89
CA MET A 78 -5.69 -3.48 10.52
C MET A 78 -6.94 -3.51 9.64
N ASN A 79 -7.76 -4.57 9.75
CA ASN A 79 -8.96 -4.69 8.93
C ASN A 79 -9.96 -3.57 9.18
N ARG A 80 -10.08 -3.06 10.40
CA ARG A 80 -10.97 -1.93 10.68
C ARG A 80 -10.56 -0.69 9.87
N VAL A 81 -9.25 -0.42 9.78
CA VAL A 81 -8.75 0.72 9.00
C VAL A 81 -8.95 0.47 7.51
N TRP A 82 -8.62 -0.74 7.05
CA TRP A 82 -8.77 -1.13 5.65
C TRP A 82 -10.24 -1.01 5.20
N GLU A 83 -11.16 -1.56 5.97
CA GLU A 83 -12.59 -1.56 5.62
C GLU A 83 -13.17 -0.14 5.56
N ALA A 84 -12.67 0.77 6.41
CA ALA A 84 -13.08 2.17 6.36
C ALA A 84 -12.50 2.91 5.16
N TRP A 85 -11.40 2.43 4.59
CA TRP A 85 -10.70 3.08 3.48
C TRP A 85 -11.09 2.53 2.11
N VAL A 86 -11.21 1.22 1.98
CA VAL A 86 -11.46 0.58 0.68
C VAL A 86 -12.79 1.03 0.10
N ALA A 87 -12.82 1.29 -1.21
CA ALA A 87 -14.05 1.74 -1.87
C ALA A 87 -15.09 0.61 -1.89
N THR A 88 -16.31 0.93 -1.50
CA THR A 88 -17.42 -0.03 -1.47
C THR A 88 -17.63 -0.64 -2.86
N GLY A 89 -17.64 -1.96 -2.94
CA GLY A 89 -17.83 -2.68 -4.20
C GLY A 89 -16.59 -2.77 -5.07
N ALA A 90 -15.46 -2.23 -4.63
CA ALA A 90 -14.20 -2.19 -5.41
C ALA A 90 -13.00 -2.73 -4.63
N ALA A 91 -13.23 -3.65 -3.68
CA ALA A 91 -12.14 -4.25 -2.92
C ALA A 91 -11.25 -5.09 -3.85
N PRO A 92 -9.92 -4.98 -3.74
CA PRO A 92 -9.01 -5.77 -4.55
C PRO A 92 -8.91 -7.21 -4.07
N ALA A 93 -8.32 -8.06 -4.91
CA ALA A 93 -7.84 -9.35 -4.44
C ALA A 93 -6.72 -9.11 -3.43
N ARG A 94 -6.79 -9.70 -2.24
CA ARG A 94 -5.87 -9.37 -1.15
C ARG A 94 -5.29 -10.61 -0.48
N ALA A 95 -4.02 -10.51 -0.08
CA ALA A 95 -3.39 -11.46 0.81
C ALA A 95 -2.82 -10.69 2.01
N THR A 96 -2.87 -11.31 3.18
CA THR A 96 -2.23 -10.79 4.39
C THR A 96 -1.30 -11.86 4.93
N VAL A 97 -0.04 -11.51 5.14
CA VAL A 97 1.00 -12.43 5.57
C VAL A 97 1.76 -11.87 6.76
N ALA A 98 2.33 -12.75 7.56
CA ALA A 98 3.18 -12.35 8.67
C ALA A 98 4.62 -12.21 8.19
N SER A 99 5.31 -11.22 8.72
CA SER A 99 6.74 -11.03 8.52
C SER A 99 7.38 -10.73 9.87
N PRO A 100 8.45 -11.44 10.29
CA PRO A 100 9.02 -11.23 11.61
C PRO A 100 9.57 -9.83 11.82
N GLN A 101 9.93 -9.15 10.74
CA GLN A 101 10.39 -7.77 10.79
C GLN A 101 10.25 -7.13 9.41
N LEU A 102 10.16 -5.80 9.40
CA LEU A 102 10.18 -4.98 8.20
C LEU A 102 11.51 -4.22 8.14
N VAL A 103 11.60 -3.21 7.27
CA VAL A 103 12.85 -2.49 7.04
C VAL A 103 13.36 -1.75 8.29
N SER A 104 12.48 -1.45 9.24
CA SER A 104 12.81 -0.82 10.51
C SER A 104 11.95 -1.41 11.62
N PRO A 105 12.46 -1.51 12.87
CA PRO A 105 11.65 -1.97 14.00
C PRO A 105 10.49 -1.03 14.35
N ASP A 106 10.51 0.21 13.83
CA ASP A 106 9.42 1.16 14.03
C ASP A 106 8.18 0.84 13.21
N TYR A 107 8.29 -0.06 12.22
CA TYR A 107 7.17 -0.40 11.34
C TYR A 107 6.59 -1.75 11.69
N ASN A 108 5.27 -1.79 11.83
CA ASN A 108 4.52 -3.01 12.16
C ASN A 108 3.65 -3.49 11.01
N ILE A 109 3.55 -2.71 9.95
CA ILE A 109 2.73 -3.03 8.78
C ILE A 109 3.34 -2.41 7.51
N GLU A 110 3.21 -3.13 6.41
CA GLU A 110 3.57 -2.66 5.07
C GLU A 110 2.47 -3.08 4.10
N ILE A 111 2.16 -2.24 3.11
CA ILE A 111 1.14 -2.56 2.11
C ILE A 111 1.67 -2.24 0.72
N ALA A 112 1.50 -3.18 -0.22
CA ALA A 112 1.77 -2.97 -1.63
C ALA A 112 0.50 -3.24 -2.42
N VAL A 113 0.24 -2.43 -3.45
CA VAL A 113 -0.95 -2.59 -4.29
C VAL A 113 -0.61 -2.50 -5.77
N THR A 114 -1.49 -3.06 -6.59
CA THR A 114 -1.53 -2.79 -8.02
C THR A 114 -2.92 -2.24 -8.35
N ALA A 115 -3.00 -1.43 -9.40
CA ALA A 115 -4.25 -0.78 -9.80
C ALA A 115 -4.31 -0.64 -11.32
N ALA A 116 -5.52 -0.50 -11.84
CA ALA A 116 -5.72 -0.15 -13.23
C ALA A 116 -5.65 1.37 -13.39
N ARG A 117 -5.07 1.84 -14.48
CA ARG A 117 -4.94 3.27 -14.75
C ARG A 117 -6.20 3.84 -15.43
N SER A 118 -6.88 3.01 -16.18
CA SER A 118 -8.07 3.45 -16.90
C SER A 118 -9.11 2.34 -17.04
#